data_4ee130e18ca5d1ea407b6dd7a3c55f36
#
_entry.id   4ee130e18ca5d1ea407b6dd7a3c55f36
#
_cell.length_a   1.000
_cell.length_b   1.000
_cell.length_c   1.000
_cell.angle_alpha   90.00
_cell.angle_beta   90.00
_cell.angle_gamma   90.00
#
_symmetry.space_group_name_H-M   'P 1'
#
loop_
_entity.id
_entity.type
_entity.pdbx_description
1 polymer ?
#
loop_
_entity_poly.entity_id
_entity_poly.type
_entity_poly.pdbx_seq_one_letter_code
_entity_poly.pdbx_strand_id
1 'polypeptide(L)'
;MRYDPVLQTLSPDEPLASQSSISRFFDRVTLDTISTLQGLNQSLIDKARLVRNDTNLIIDLDSTHSDTFGSQEQTAYNAHYGTNGYHPLVAFDGLTGDFLKAKLRSGNQYTFNGVKRFLEPLWEHYNQAIPTTDSFVRGDSGFATPAIYDLCDTFKNHYVIRLKANRNLYRLAEEFVYYDNDHPWDEKEVYYHSVSYQANSWTKPRRVCIRSTREVDELLFNHAFIVTNFSENISAKRVFETYNKRGTMENYIKEAKNNFFFDKTDSPHFLENEARMMISLLAYNLVNFLRTICFDSKWKGLQVNTIRQK
;
A
#
# COMPACT_ATOMS: atom_id res chain seq x y z
N MET A 1 10.18 29.56 0.51
CA MET A 1 8.79 29.94 0.81
C MET A 1 8.63 31.44 1.04
N ARG A 2 9.37 32.09 1.97
CA ARG A 2 9.15 33.53 2.29
C ARG A 2 9.19 34.50 1.09
N TYR A 3 9.87 34.13 0.03
CA TYR A 3 10.05 34.93 -1.20
C TYR A 3 9.43 34.29 -2.44
N ASP A 4 8.53 33.31 -2.26
CA ASP A 4 7.82 32.71 -3.39
C ASP A 4 6.78 33.69 -3.92
N PRO A 5 6.91 34.16 -5.18
CA PRO A 5 6.05 35.23 -5.71
C PRO A 5 4.60 34.75 -5.87
N VAL A 6 4.36 33.48 -6.11
CA VAL A 6 3.00 32.93 -6.25
C VAL A 6 2.28 32.94 -4.89
N LEU A 7 2.97 32.44 -3.85
CA LEU A 7 2.41 32.44 -2.50
C LEU A 7 2.21 33.87 -1.96
N GLN A 8 3.11 34.79 -2.27
CA GLN A 8 2.93 36.19 -1.92
C GLN A 8 1.72 36.84 -2.63
N THR A 9 1.43 36.43 -3.87
CA THR A 9 0.25 36.88 -4.60
C THR A 9 -1.04 36.32 -4.02
N LEU A 10 -1.03 35.09 -3.53
CA LEU A 10 -2.19 34.42 -2.94
C LEU A 10 -2.51 34.90 -1.51
N SER A 11 -1.51 35.36 -0.77
CA SER A 11 -1.64 35.83 0.62
C SER A 11 -0.75 37.05 0.84
N PRO A 12 -1.09 38.20 0.23
CA PRO A 12 -0.21 39.38 0.25
C PRO A 12 -0.03 39.98 1.64
N ASP A 13 -1.03 39.84 2.52
CA ASP A 13 -1.05 40.45 3.85
C ASP A 13 -0.53 39.52 4.96
N GLU A 14 -0.24 38.24 4.62
CA GLU A 14 0.25 37.25 5.58
C GLU A 14 1.73 36.92 5.35
N PRO A 15 2.61 37.15 6.34
CA PRO A 15 4.00 36.77 6.21
C PRO A 15 4.13 35.24 6.18
N LEU A 16 4.70 34.70 5.11
CA LEU A 16 4.99 33.28 4.99
C LEU A 16 5.99 32.84 6.06
N ALA A 17 5.83 31.62 6.55
CA ALA A 17 6.66 31.04 7.58
C ALA A 17 8.15 31.06 7.20
N SER A 18 8.99 31.56 8.10
CA SER A 18 10.43 31.51 7.97
C SER A 18 10.95 30.09 8.20
N GLN A 19 12.17 29.80 7.78
CA GLN A 19 12.81 28.50 8.05
C GLN A 19 12.84 28.19 9.55
N SER A 20 13.17 29.19 10.39
CA SER A 20 13.18 29.04 11.84
C SER A 20 11.79 28.80 12.43
N SER A 21 10.72 29.33 11.81
CA SER A 21 9.35 29.04 12.23
C SER A 21 8.96 27.59 11.90
N ILE A 22 9.40 27.08 10.76
CA ILE A 22 9.17 25.69 10.35
C ILE A 22 9.92 24.74 11.27
N SER A 23 11.21 25.01 11.60
CA SER A 23 11.97 24.19 12.55
C SER A 23 11.27 24.14 13.91
N ARG A 24 10.88 25.30 14.45
CA ARG A 24 10.16 25.37 15.73
C ARG A 24 8.79 24.70 15.73
N PHE A 25 8.16 24.54 14.58
CA PHE A 25 6.94 23.74 14.45
C PHE A 25 7.25 22.26 14.72
N PHE A 26 8.31 21.72 14.12
CA PHE A 26 8.69 20.33 14.32
C PHE A 26 9.15 20.04 15.75
N ASP A 27 9.84 20.97 16.41
CA ASP A 27 10.26 20.85 17.84
C ASP A 27 9.04 20.70 18.80
N ARG A 28 7.83 21.03 18.36
CA ARG A 28 6.60 20.96 19.18
C ARG A 28 5.70 19.77 18.82
N VAL A 29 6.14 18.89 17.93
CA VAL A 29 5.34 17.75 17.51
C VAL A 29 5.13 16.79 18.67
N THR A 30 3.87 16.38 18.84
CA THR A 30 3.42 15.42 19.84
C THR A 30 2.61 14.30 19.17
N LEU A 31 2.24 13.28 19.94
CA LEU A 31 1.33 12.23 19.45
C LEU A 31 -0.03 12.79 19.04
N ASP A 32 -0.50 13.85 19.71
CA ASP A 32 -1.74 14.54 19.35
C ASP A 32 -1.60 15.25 18.00
N THR A 33 -0.44 15.86 17.71
CA THR A 33 -0.14 16.41 16.39
C THR A 33 -0.25 15.35 15.30
N ILE A 34 0.32 14.16 15.52
CA ILE A 34 0.24 13.04 14.57
C ILE A 34 -1.23 12.61 14.36
N SER A 35 -1.99 12.46 15.44
CA SER A 35 -3.42 12.13 15.38
C SER A 35 -4.22 13.17 14.61
N THR A 36 -3.96 14.46 14.84
CA THR A 36 -4.60 15.57 14.14
C THR A 36 -4.29 15.53 12.64
N LEU A 37 -3.03 15.30 12.23
CA LEU A 37 -2.64 15.16 10.83
C LEU A 37 -3.33 13.95 10.16
N GLN A 38 -3.45 12.83 10.87
CA GLN A 38 -4.17 11.66 10.37
C GLN A 38 -5.67 11.95 10.18
N GLY A 39 -6.31 12.61 11.16
CA GLY A 39 -7.71 13.02 11.09
C GLY A 39 -7.96 14.03 9.95
N LEU A 40 -7.06 14.99 9.74
CA LEU A 40 -7.13 15.92 8.62
C LEU A 40 -7.04 15.17 7.28
N ASN A 41 -6.07 14.26 7.14
CA ASN A 41 -5.94 13.44 5.94
C ASN A 41 -7.22 12.66 5.64
N GLN A 42 -7.79 11.99 6.65
CA GLN A 42 -9.04 11.24 6.49
C GLN A 42 -10.19 12.15 6.05
N SER A 43 -10.35 13.31 6.68
CA SER A 43 -11.42 14.27 6.31
C SER A 43 -11.29 14.78 4.87
N LEU A 44 -10.06 14.96 4.39
CA LEU A 44 -9.81 15.38 3.00
C LEU A 44 -10.15 14.24 2.01
N ILE A 45 -9.78 13.00 2.34
CA ILE A 45 -10.12 11.83 1.53
C ILE A 45 -11.64 11.68 1.44
N ASP A 46 -12.35 11.78 2.56
CA ASP A 46 -13.82 11.63 2.60
C ASP A 46 -14.50 12.65 1.69
N LYS A 47 -14.05 13.90 1.73
CA LYS A 47 -14.55 14.95 0.81
C LYS A 47 -14.23 14.63 -0.66
N ALA A 48 -13.03 14.16 -0.96
CA ALA A 48 -12.64 13.79 -2.32
C ALA A 48 -13.47 12.61 -2.84
N ARG A 49 -13.70 11.59 -2.01
CA ARG A 49 -14.54 10.42 -2.32
C ARG A 49 -15.98 10.84 -2.59
N LEU A 50 -16.53 11.74 -1.76
CA LEU A 50 -17.88 12.27 -1.96
C LEU A 50 -18.01 12.98 -3.31
N VAL A 51 -17.04 13.84 -3.67
CA VAL A 51 -17.03 14.56 -4.96
C VAL A 51 -16.93 13.60 -6.16
N ARG A 52 -16.15 12.52 -6.03
CA ARG A 52 -15.97 11.52 -7.08
C ARG A 52 -17.09 10.47 -7.12
N ASN A 53 -17.97 10.41 -6.12
CA ASN A 53 -18.96 9.35 -5.90
C ASN A 53 -18.31 7.95 -5.81
N ASP A 54 -17.19 7.82 -5.08
CA ASP A 54 -16.48 6.57 -4.92
C ASP A 54 -17.27 5.62 -4.00
N THR A 55 -17.73 4.48 -4.55
CA THR A 55 -18.51 3.47 -3.82
C THR A 55 -17.69 2.27 -3.39
N ASN A 56 -16.51 2.07 -3.96
CA ASN A 56 -15.63 0.93 -3.71
C ASN A 56 -14.34 1.38 -3.04
N LEU A 57 -13.68 0.46 -2.33
CA LEU A 57 -12.39 0.72 -1.70
C LEU A 57 -11.46 -0.49 -1.87
N ILE A 58 -10.26 -0.26 -2.35
CA ILE A 58 -9.20 -1.25 -2.35
C ILE A 58 -8.04 -0.73 -1.51
N ILE A 59 -7.82 -1.33 -0.35
CA ILE A 59 -6.69 -0.97 0.50
C ILE A 59 -5.46 -1.75 0.04
N ASP A 60 -4.57 -1.09 -0.67
CA ASP A 60 -3.25 -1.65 -0.99
C ASP A 60 -2.29 -1.39 0.16
N LEU A 61 -1.75 -2.47 0.72
CA LEU A 61 -0.74 -2.42 1.78
C LEU A 61 0.65 -2.63 1.23
N ASP A 62 1.57 -1.84 1.71
CA ASP A 62 3.00 -2.04 1.50
C ASP A 62 3.83 -1.53 2.68
N SER A 63 5.07 -1.94 2.72
CA SER A 63 6.09 -1.35 3.58
C SER A 63 7.27 -0.92 2.72
N THR A 64 7.85 0.20 3.07
CA THR A 64 8.96 0.76 2.31
C THR A 64 10.11 1.09 3.25
N HIS A 65 11.24 1.50 2.71
CA HIS A 65 12.40 1.90 3.49
C HIS A 65 12.62 3.40 3.41
N SER A 66 13.04 3.99 4.55
CA SER A 66 13.54 5.36 4.63
C SER A 66 14.92 5.32 5.27
N ASP A 67 15.93 5.74 4.52
CA ASP A 67 17.31 5.78 5.02
C ASP A 67 17.45 6.80 6.15
N THR A 68 18.29 6.46 7.13
CA THR A 68 18.68 7.37 8.21
C THR A 68 20.18 7.59 8.23
N PHE A 69 20.59 8.77 8.69
CA PHE A 69 21.98 9.17 8.71
C PHE A 69 22.37 9.58 10.15
N GLY A 70 23.29 8.84 10.75
CA GLY A 70 23.72 9.07 12.13
C GLY A 70 22.81 8.43 13.17
N SER A 71 22.80 8.98 14.37
CA SER A 71 22.09 8.45 15.54
C SER A 71 20.70 9.07 15.65
N GLN A 72 19.71 8.50 14.98
CA GLN A 72 18.32 8.93 15.06
C GLN A 72 17.53 7.99 15.97
N GLU A 73 16.54 8.51 16.66
CA GLU A 73 15.67 7.72 17.55
C GLU A 73 15.00 6.58 16.81
N GLN A 74 14.99 5.38 17.38
CA GLN A 74 14.35 4.17 16.88
C GLN A 74 14.84 3.71 15.47
N THR A 75 15.95 4.25 14.97
CA THR A 75 16.60 3.69 13.78
C THR A 75 17.11 2.28 14.07
N ALA A 76 17.07 1.40 13.08
CA ALA A 76 17.58 0.05 13.20
C ALA A 76 18.01 -0.51 11.83
N TYR A 77 18.91 -1.49 11.88
CA TYR A 77 19.35 -2.19 10.67
C TYR A 77 18.22 -3.03 10.06
N ASN A 78 17.99 -2.83 8.76
CA ASN A 78 17.05 -3.62 7.98
C ASN A 78 17.83 -4.59 7.09
N ALA A 79 17.72 -5.89 7.37
CA ALA A 79 18.47 -6.91 6.64
C ALA A 79 18.05 -7.05 5.17
N HIS A 80 16.80 -6.69 4.82
CA HIS A 80 16.31 -6.74 3.45
C HIS A 80 16.93 -5.64 2.57
N TYR A 81 17.10 -4.44 3.14
CA TYR A 81 17.68 -3.29 2.44
C TYR A 81 19.18 -3.14 2.66
N GLY A 82 19.76 -3.87 3.62
CA GLY A 82 21.20 -3.85 3.93
C GLY A 82 21.68 -2.53 4.58
N THR A 83 20.79 -1.72 5.15
CA THR A 83 21.11 -0.41 5.71
C THR A 83 20.31 -0.11 6.97
N ASN A 84 20.75 0.89 7.74
CA ASN A 84 19.99 1.43 8.87
C ASN A 84 18.92 2.39 8.37
N GLY A 85 17.75 2.36 9.03
CA GLY A 85 16.67 3.26 8.68
C GLY A 85 15.40 2.99 9.42
N TYR A 86 14.31 3.47 8.85
CA TYR A 86 12.94 3.17 9.23
C TYR A 86 12.28 2.27 8.21
N HIS A 87 11.22 1.58 8.63
CA HIS A 87 10.41 0.70 7.78
C HIS A 87 8.93 1.10 7.84
N PRO A 88 8.54 2.24 7.24
CA PRO A 88 7.17 2.73 7.24
C PRO A 88 6.20 1.70 6.66
N LEU A 89 5.03 1.59 7.31
CA LEU A 89 3.87 0.89 6.80
C LEU A 89 2.96 1.90 6.13
N VAL A 90 2.48 1.61 4.93
CA VAL A 90 1.66 2.50 4.12
C VAL A 90 0.44 1.80 3.55
N ALA A 91 -0.64 2.55 3.39
CA ALA A 91 -1.86 2.12 2.71
C ALA A 91 -2.30 3.17 1.69
N PHE A 92 -2.62 2.71 0.47
CA PHE A 92 -3.19 3.52 -0.59
C PHE A 92 -4.52 2.94 -1.06
N ASP A 93 -5.41 3.76 -1.57
CA ASP A 93 -6.55 3.27 -2.34
C ASP A 93 -6.07 2.83 -3.72
N GLY A 94 -6.17 1.54 -3.99
CA GLY A 94 -5.75 0.95 -5.26
C GLY A 94 -6.60 1.34 -6.48
N LEU A 95 -7.69 2.08 -6.29
CA LEU A 95 -8.53 2.60 -7.36
C LEU A 95 -8.17 4.04 -7.73
N THR A 96 -7.96 4.88 -6.72
CA THR A 96 -7.80 6.32 -6.89
C THR A 96 -6.35 6.79 -6.71
N GLY A 97 -5.53 5.98 -6.07
CA GLY A 97 -4.17 6.34 -5.65
C GLY A 97 -4.15 7.27 -4.44
N ASP A 98 -5.27 7.48 -3.76
CA ASP A 98 -5.29 8.28 -2.54
C ASP A 98 -4.45 7.60 -1.46
N PHE A 99 -3.60 8.37 -0.82
CA PHE A 99 -2.88 7.92 0.35
C PHE A 99 -3.81 7.86 1.56
N LEU A 100 -4.09 6.66 2.05
CA LEU A 100 -5.04 6.45 3.13
C LEU A 100 -4.40 6.64 4.51
N LYS A 101 -3.25 5.99 4.75
CA LYS A 101 -2.60 5.98 6.06
C LYS A 101 -1.13 5.61 5.96
N ALA A 102 -0.30 6.15 6.85
CA ALA A 102 1.04 5.67 7.12
C ALA A 102 1.33 5.58 8.62
N LYS A 103 2.32 4.77 8.94
CA LYS A 103 2.91 4.68 10.28
C LYS A 103 4.42 4.52 10.14
N LEU A 104 5.17 5.44 10.72
CA LEU A 104 6.61 5.28 10.84
C LEU A 104 6.92 4.14 11.82
N ARG A 105 7.91 3.31 11.52
CA ARG A 105 8.33 2.16 12.33
C ARG A 105 9.84 2.02 12.30
N SER A 106 10.41 1.43 13.35
CA SER A 106 11.83 1.06 13.36
C SER A 106 12.19 0.15 12.18
N GLY A 107 13.41 0.27 11.67
CA GLY A 107 13.87 -0.45 10.48
C GLY A 107 13.85 -1.98 10.61
N ASN A 108 13.98 -2.52 11.82
CA ASN A 108 13.96 -3.95 12.10
C ASN A 108 12.56 -4.56 12.25
N GLN A 109 11.51 -3.78 12.05
CA GLN A 109 10.15 -4.29 12.11
C GLN A 109 9.83 -5.16 10.90
N TYR A 110 9.28 -6.36 11.15
CA TYR A 110 8.72 -7.17 10.06
C TYR A 110 7.49 -6.50 9.45
N THR A 111 7.27 -6.76 8.16
CA THR A 111 6.17 -6.16 7.38
C THR A 111 4.81 -6.27 8.09
N PHE A 112 4.49 -7.44 8.64
CA PHE A 112 3.20 -7.71 9.31
C PHE A 112 3.06 -7.11 10.71
N ASN A 113 4.16 -6.64 11.34
CA ASN A 113 4.10 -6.11 12.70
C ASN A 113 3.20 -4.86 12.77
N GLY A 114 2.22 -4.91 13.67
CA GLY A 114 1.29 -3.80 13.90
C GLY A 114 0.20 -3.61 12.83
N VAL A 115 0.15 -4.45 11.77
CA VAL A 115 -0.81 -4.28 10.66
C VAL A 115 -2.26 -4.37 11.13
N LYS A 116 -2.60 -5.23 12.11
CA LYS A 116 -3.95 -5.28 12.67
C LYS A 116 -4.37 -3.91 13.20
N ARG A 117 -3.59 -3.30 14.10
CA ARG A 117 -3.85 -1.97 14.68
C ARG A 117 -3.85 -0.85 13.63
N PHE A 118 -3.17 -1.08 12.53
CA PHE A 118 -3.10 -0.14 11.42
C PHE A 118 -4.35 -0.17 10.55
N LEU A 119 -4.86 -1.38 10.21
CA LEU A 119 -6.03 -1.60 9.35
C LEU A 119 -7.37 -1.45 10.07
N GLU A 120 -7.46 -1.87 11.33
CA GLU A 120 -8.70 -1.89 12.10
C GLU A 120 -9.44 -0.53 12.07
N PRO A 121 -8.79 0.62 12.35
CA PRO A 121 -9.46 1.92 12.26
C PRO A 121 -9.88 2.31 10.83
N LEU A 122 -9.19 1.81 9.80
CA LEU A 122 -9.62 2.04 8.42
C LEU A 122 -10.92 1.29 8.12
N TRP A 123 -11.02 0.01 8.53
CA TRP A 123 -12.25 -0.75 8.37
C TRP A 123 -13.40 -0.17 9.21
N GLU A 124 -13.15 0.23 10.46
CA GLU A 124 -14.13 0.91 11.31
C GLU A 124 -14.70 2.16 10.64
N HIS A 125 -13.84 2.96 10.01
CA HIS A 125 -14.26 4.17 9.34
C HIS A 125 -15.02 3.88 8.04
N TYR A 126 -14.43 3.12 7.14
CA TYR A 126 -14.98 2.97 5.78
C TYR A 126 -16.22 2.06 5.73
N ASN A 127 -16.35 1.08 6.60
CA ASN A 127 -17.54 0.21 6.65
C ASN A 127 -18.81 0.93 7.10
N GLN A 128 -18.71 2.17 7.58
CA GLN A 128 -19.86 3.00 7.87
C GLN A 128 -20.53 3.55 6.58
N ALA A 129 -19.78 3.69 5.51
CA ALA A 129 -20.25 4.31 4.26
C ALA A 129 -20.14 3.38 3.04
N ILE A 130 -19.28 2.38 3.07
CA ILE A 130 -19.02 1.46 1.95
C ILE A 130 -19.45 0.05 2.35
N PRO A 131 -20.29 -0.63 1.54
CA PRO A 131 -20.60 -2.04 1.77
C PRO A 131 -19.33 -2.89 1.85
N THR A 132 -19.28 -3.81 2.82
CA THR A 132 -18.11 -4.68 3.03
C THR A 132 -17.79 -5.57 1.83
N THR A 133 -18.81 -5.87 1.00
CA THR A 133 -18.66 -6.61 -0.26
C THR A 133 -17.89 -5.84 -1.33
N ASP A 134 -17.86 -4.52 -1.24
CA ASP A 134 -17.26 -3.63 -2.24
C ASP A 134 -15.88 -3.10 -1.79
N SER A 135 -15.36 -3.69 -0.71
CA SER A 135 -14.06 -3.33 -0.16
C SER A 135 -13.20 -4.55 0.15
N PHE A 136 -11.91 -4.45 -0.17
CA PHE A 136 -10.94 -5.50 0.16
C PHE A 136 -9.53 -4.94 0.33
N VAL A 137 -8.67 -5.75 0.97
CA VAL A 137 -7.25 -5.44 1.13
C VAL A 137 -6.40 -6.30 0.19
N ARG A 138 -5.37 -5.69 -0.40
CA ARG A 138 -4.29 -6.40 -1.11
C ARG A 138 -2.97 -6.19 -0.40
N GLY A 139 -2.13 -7.22 -0.44
CA GLY A 139 -0.79 -7.17 0.15
C GLY A 139 0.13 -8.20 -0.47
N ASP A 140 1.43 -7.98 -0.36
CA ASP A 140 2.43 -8.97 -0.72
C ASP A 140 2.49 -10.12 0.31
N SER A 141 3.42 -11.03 0.15
CA SER A 141 3.57 -12.19 1.04
C SER A 141 4.01 -11.83 2.46
N GLY A 142 4.52 -10.63 2.68
CA GLY A 142 4.83 -10.11 4.02
C GLY A 142 3.59 -9.83 4.86
N PHE A 143 2.43 -9.67 4.22
CA PHE A 143 1.12 -9.48 4.87
C PHE A 143 0.32 -10.77 5.02
N ALA A 144 0.83 -11.91 4.56
CA ALA A 144 0.15 -13.19 4.60
C ALA A 144 0.14 -13.79 6.02
N THR A 145 -0.66 -13.23 6.92
CA THR A 145 -0.73 -13.63 8.33
C THR A 145 -2.17 -13.90 8.77
N PRO A 146 -2.38 -14.88 9.69
CA PRO A 146 -3.71 -15.14 10.27
C PRO A 146 -4.38 -13.88 10.84
N ALA A 147 -3.60 -13.01 11.48
CA ALA A 147 -4.13 -11.79 12.10
C ALA A 147 -4.86 -10.86 11.10
N ILE A 148 -4.39 -10.78 9.85
CA ILE A 148 -5.05 -9.99 8.80
C ILE A 148 -6.29 -10.71 8.29
N TYR A 149 -6.20 -12.03 8.07
CA TYR A 149 -7.35 -12.81 7.60
C TYR A 149 -8.50 -12.78 8.60
N ASP A 150 -8.18 -12.99 9.89
CA ASP A 150 -9.16 -12.99 10.96
C ASP A 150 -9.76 -11.59 11.19
N LEU A 151 -8.97 -10.53 11.01
CA LEU A 151 -9.45 -9.15 11.02
C LEU A 151 -10.47 -8.91 9.89
N CYS A 152 -10.11 -9.29 8.65
CA CYS A 152 -11.02 -9.16 7.51
C CYS A 152 -12.30 -9.98 7.71
N ASP A 153 -12.19 -11.21 8.23
CA ASP A 153 -13.36 -12.04 8.55
C ASP A 153 -14.25 -11.36 9.62
N THR A 154 -13.66 -10.74 10.66
CA THR A 154 -14.37 -10.03 11.71
C THR A 154 -15.16 -8.84 11.17
N PHE A 155 -14.55 -8.06 10.29
CA PHE A 155 -15.17 -6.89 9.66
C PHE A 155 -16.01 -7.25 8.42
N LYS A 156 -16.05 -8.52 8.02
CA LYS A 156 -16.70 -9.01 6.79
C LYS A 156 -16.17 -8.39 5.50
N ASN A 157 -14.94 -7.91 5.54
CA ASN A 157 -14.26 -7.40 4.36
C ASN A 157 -13.49 -8.52 3.65
N HIS A 158 -13.16 -8.28 2.39
CA HIS A 158 -12.40 -9.24 1.59
C HIS A 158 -10.89 -8.99 1.64
N TYR A 159 -10.13 -10.01 1.22
CA TYR A 159 -8.68 -9.89 1.04
C TYR A 159 -8.18 -10.71 -0.15
N VAL A 160 -7.08 -10.22 -0.75
CA VAL A 160 -6.35 -10.87 -1.84
C VAL A 160 -4.87 -10.67 -1.57
N ILE A 161 -4.21 -11.66 -0.97
CA ILE A 161 -2.86 -11.52 -0.45
C ILE A 161 -1.96 -12.60 -1.07
N ARG A 162 -0.80 -12.18 -1.56
CA ARG A 162 0.21 -13.11 -2.06
C ARG A 162 0.64 -14.06 -0.94
N LEU A 163 0.66 -15.35 -1.21
CA LEU A 163 1.13 -16.35 -0.26
C LEU A 163 2.52 -16.83 -0.66
N LYS A 164 3.45 -16.85 0.29
CA LYS A 164 4.79 -17.38 0.04
C LYS A 164 4.70 -18.89 -0.20
N ALA A 165 5.33 -19.34 -1.27
CA ALA A 165 5.40 -20.75 -1.60
C ALA A 165 6.06 -21.56 -0.49
N ASN A 166 5.57 -22.78 -0.26
CA ASN A 166 6.17 -23.78 0.60
C ASN A 166 6.03 -25.16 -0.04
N ARG A 167 6.70 -26.16 0.51
CA ARG A 167 6.74 -27.51 -0.05
C ARG A 167 5.34 -28.13 -0.24
N ASN A 168 4.43 -27.89 0.70
CA ASN A 168 3.07 -28.46 0.62
C ASN A 168 2.25 -27.80 -0.50
N LEU A 169 2.37 -26.48 -0.65
CA LEU A 169 1.71 -25.75 -1.74
C LEU A 169 2.27 -26.14 -3.10
N TYR A 170 3.58 -26.32 -3.22
CA TYR A 170 4.18 -26.83 -4.45
C TYR A 170 3.63 -28.21 -4.81
N ARG A 171 3.60 -29.16 -3.87
CA ARG A 171 3.05 -30.49 -4.11
C ARG A 171 1.59 -30.44 -4.56
N LEU A 172 0.77 -29.59 -3.92
CA LEU A 172 -0.62 -29.41 -4.33
C LEU A 172 -0.74 -28.80 -5.74
N ALA A 173 0.15 -27.88 -6.09
CA ALA A 173 0.12 -27.26 -7.41
C ALA A 173 0.49 -28.26 -8.53
N GLU A 174 1.45 -29.15 -8.26
CA GLU A 174 1.84 -30.21 -9.22
C GLU A 174 0.72 -31.20 -9.54
N GLU A 175 -0.28 -31.33 -8.67
CA GLU A 175 -1.46 -32.19 -8.94
C GLU A 175 -2.37 -31.63 -10.04
N PHE A 176 -2.21 -30.35 -10.41
CA PHE A 176 -3.05 -29.63 -11.39
C PHE A 176 -2.32 -29.27 -12.68
N VAL A 177 -1.11 -29.74 -12.87
CA VAL A 177 -0.36 -29.52 -14.12
C VAL A 177 -0.07 -30.86 -14.79
N TYR A 178 -0.05 -30.83 -16.12
CA TYR A 178 0.25 -32.00 -16.93
C TYR A 178 1.52 -31.72 -17.73
N TYR A 179 2.44 -32.66 -17.70
CA TYR A 179 3.65 -32.63 -18.51
C TYR A 179 3.36 -33.45 -19.78
N ASP A 180 2.95 -32.77 -20.83
CA ASP A 180 2.73 -33.38 -22.13
C ASP A 180 4.04 -33.32 -22.93
N ASN A 181 4.53 -34.49 -23.39
CA ASN A 181 5.74 -34.57 -24.23
C ASN A 181 5.52 -34.01 -25.64
N ASP A 182 4.27 -33.94 -26.09
CA ASP A 182 3.90 -33.40 -27.41
C ASP A 182 3.56 -31.91 -27.37
N HIS A 183 3.65 -31.27 -26.20
CA HIS A 183 3.38 -29.84 -26.07
C HIS A 183 4.45 -29.01 -26.82
N PRO A 184 4.05 -28.00 -27.63
CA PRO A 184 5.00 -27.13 -28.30
C PRO A 184 5.83 -26.33 -27.25
N TRP A 185 7.14 -26.48 -27.30
CA TRP A 185 8.05 -25.79 -26.38
C TRP A 185 8.16 -24.28 -26.60
N ASP A 186 7.64 -23.81 -27.72
CA ASP A 186 7.58 -22.39 -28.13
C ASP A 186 6.32 -21.68 -27.62
N GLU A 187 5.42 -22.37 -26.93
CA GLU A 187 4.21 -21.79 -26.35
C GLU A 187 4.28 -21.72 -24.83
N LYS A 188 3.78 -20.58 -24.32
CA LYS A 188 3.62 -20.37 -22.88
C LYS A 188 2.36 -21.04 -22.36
N GLU A 189 2.48 -21.81 -21.30
CA GLU A 189 1.34 -22.42 -20.63
C GLU A 189 0.99 -21.70 -19.32
N VAL A 190 -0.31 -21.55 -19.06
CA VAL A 190 -0.80 -20.95 -17.81
C VAL A 190 -2.07 -21.67 -17.35
N TYR A 191 -1.98 -22.29 -16.17
CA TYR A 191 -3.11 -22.95 -15.52
C TYR A 191 -3.52 -22.18 -14.26
N TYR A 192 -4.83 -22.18 -13.97
CA TYR A 192 -5.40 -21.53 -12.79
C TYR A 192 -6.31 -22.50 -12.05
N HIS A 193 -6.05 -22.69 -10.77
CA HIS A 193 -6.80 -23.58 -9.89
C HIS A 193 -7.09 -22.93 -8.55
N SER A 194 -8.03 -23.51 -7.82
CA SER A 194 -8.31 -23.12 -6.42
C SER A 194 -8.37 -24.37 -5.56
N VAL A 195 -7.77 -24.29 -4.40
CA VAL A 195 -7.79 -25.36 -3.39
C VAL A 195 -8.20 -24.81 -2.04
N SER A 196 -8.79 -25.66 -1.21
CA SER A 196 -8.93 -25.39 0.22
C SER A 196 -7.63 -25.84 0.90
N TYR A 197 -6.93 -24.90 1.53
CA TYR A 197 -5.65 -25.15 2.17
C TYR A 197 -5.65 -24.60 3.60
N GLN A 198 -5.02 -25.33 4.51
CA GLN A 198 -4.80 -24.90 5.88
C GLN A 198 -3.32 -25.06 6.25
N ALA A 199 -2.65 -23.94 6.52
CA ALA A 199 -1.32 -23.97 7.12
C ALA A 199 -1.43 -24.28 8.63
N ASN A 200 -0.37 -24.82 9.22
CA ASN A 200 -0.34 -25.18 10.65
C ASN A 200 -0.67 -23.99 11.59
N SER A 201 -0.37 -22.78 11.16
CA SER A 201 -0.63 -21.55 11.92
C SER A 201 -2.04 -20.97 11.73
N TRP A 202 -2.87 -21.57 10.86
CA TRP A 202 -4.19 -21.07 10.55
C TRP A 202 -5.26 -21.75 11.40
N THR A 203 -6.22 -21.01 11.89
CA THR A 203 -7.33 -21.52 12.70
C THR A 203 -8.35 -22.29 11.89
N LYS A 204 -8.43 -22.02 10.59
CA LYS A 204 -9.37 -22.66 9.65
C LYS A 204 -8.76 -22.76 8.25
N PRO A 205 -9.25 -23.68 7.40
CA PRO A 205 -8.88 -23.70 6.00
C PRO A 205 -9.33 -22.45 5.28
N ARG A 206 -8.57 -22.03 4.27
CA ARG A 206 -8.84 -20.86 3.45
C ARG A 206 -8.64 -21.21 1.98
N ARG A 207 -9.35 -20.49 1.11
CA ARG A 207 -9.19 -20.63 -0.32
C ARG A 207 -7.82 -20.12 -0.74
N VAL A 208 -7.05 -20.95 -1.44
CA VAL A 208 -5.79 -20.58 -2.08
C VAL A 208 -5.95 -20.75 -3.59
N CYS A 209 -5.78 -19.67 -4.34
CA CYS A 209 -5.71 -19.67 -5.79
C CYS A 209 -4.27 -19.94 -6.23
N ILE A 210 -4.10 -20.83 -7.19
CA ILE A 210 -2.82 -21.28 -7.75
C ILE A 210 -2.77 -20.82 -9.19
N ARG A 211 -1.65 -20.22 -9.59
CA ARG A 211 -1.29 -20.01 -10.99
C ARG A 211 0.01 -20.77 -11.25
N SER A 212 -0.05 -21.73 -12.16
CA SER A 212 1.09 -22.50 -12.64
C SER A 212 1.45 -22.01 -14.04
N THR A 213 2.67 -21.54 -14.22
CA THR A 213 3.14 -20.96 -15.49
C THR A 213 4.41 -21.69 -15.91
N ARG A 214 4.44 -22.16 -17.16
CA ARG A 214 5.63 -22.62 -17.84
C ARG A 214 5.93 -21.63 -18.97
N GLU A 215 7.05 -20.93 -18.87
CA GLU A 215 7.49 -20.00 -19.91
C GLU A 215 8.05 -20.78 -21.10
N VAL A 216 8.20 -20.10 -22.22
CA VAL A 216 8.83 -20.67 -23.43
C VAL A 216 10.21 -21.23 -23.06
N ASP A 217 10.51 -22.42 -23.56
CA ASP A 217 11.77 -23.16 -23.30
C ASP A 217 12.02 -23.57 -21.85
N GLU A 218 11.03 -23.43 -20.92
CA GLU A 218 11.13 -23.94 -19.56
C GLU A 218 10.60 -25.38 -19.44
N LEU A 219 11.32 -26.22 -18.69
CA LEU A 219 10.92 -27.61 -18.41
C LEU A 219 9.90 -27.72 -17.28
N LEU A 220 9.97 -26.82 -16.29
CA LEU A 220 9.21 -26.91 -15.06
C LEU A 220 8.21 -25.76 -14.94
N PHE A 221 7.10 -26.02 -14.25
CA PHE A 221 6.14 -24.98 -13.90
C PHE A 221 6.59 -24.16 -12.71
N ASN A 222 6.45 -22.86 -12.84
CA ASN A 222 6.56 -21.90 -11.75
C ASN A 222 5.19 -21.67 -11.12
N HIS A 223 5.05 -21.86 -9.80
CA HIS A 223 3.78 -21.73 -9.10
C HIS A 223 3.71 -20.44 -8.29
N ALA A 224 2.59 -19.78 -8.39
CA ALA A 224 2.26 -18.60 -7.61
C ALA A 224 0.96 -18.83 -6.84
N PHE A 225 0.90 -18.32 -5.61
CA PHE A 225 -0.20 -18.57 -4.68
C PHE A 225 -0.78 -17.27 -4.15
N ILE A 226 -2.11 -17.20 -4.09
CA ILE A 226 -2.85 -16.09 -3.49
C ILE A 226 -3.88 -16.69 -2.54
N VAL A 227 -3.87 -16.24 -1.29
CA VAL A 227 -4.92 -16.54 -0.33
C VAL A 227 -6.00 -15.48 -0.38
N THR A 228 -7.26 -15.90 -0.34
CA THR A 228 -8.42 -15.01 -0.45
C THR A 228 -9.64 -15.61 0.26
N ASN A 229 -10.60 -14.75 0.62
CA ASN A 229 -11.94 -15.14 1.03
C ASN A 229 -13.01 -14.78 -0.02
N PHE A 230 -12.62 -14.43 -1.23
CA PHE A 230 -13.59 -14.31 -2.33
C PHE A 230 -14.30 -15.64 -2.56
N SER A 231 -15.58 -15.56 -2.90
CA SER A 231 -16.39 -16.75 -3.21
C SER A 231 -15.82 -17.53 -4.41
N GLU A 232 -16.16 -18.82 -4.50
CA GLU A 232 -15.71 -19.69 -5.60
C GLU A 232 -16.27 -19.28 -6.97
N ASN A 233 -17.33 -18.48 -7.00
CA ASN A 233 -17.86 -17.89 -8.24
C ASN A 233 -16.87 -16.96 -8.93
N ILE A 234 -15.90 -16.41 -8.20
CA ILE A 234 -14.81 -15.64 -8.76
C ILE A 234 -13.68 -16.60 -9.12
N SER A 235 -13.39 -16.76 -10.41
CA SER A 235 -12.36 -17.69 -10.87
C SER A 235 -10.97 -17.34 -10.31
N ALA A 236 -10.10 -18.36 -10.17
CA ALA A 236 -8.72 -18.14 -9.74
C ALA A 236 -7.97 -17.16 -10.65
N LYS A 237 -8.22 -17.21 -11.97
CA LYS A 237 -7.69 -16.25 -12.96
C LYS A 237 -8.07 -14.81 -12.57
N ARG A 238 -9.34 -14.57 -12.23
CA ARG A 238 -9.83 -13.24 -11.86
C ARG A 238 -9.21 -12.74 -10.54
N VAL A 239 -8.95 -13.64 -9.59
CA VAL A 239 -8.23 -13.31 -8.35
C VAL A 239 -6.81 -12.84 -8.66
N PHE A 240 -6.09 -13.54 -9.56
CA PHE A 240 -4.75 -13.13 -10.00
C PHE A 240 -4.77 -11.80 -10.76
N GLU A 241 -5.73 -11.57 -11.64
CA GLU A 241 -5.90 -10.29 -12.34
C GLU A 241 -6.14 -9.13 -11.35
N THR A 242 -6.95 -9.39 -10.33
CA THR A 242 -7.23 -8.42 -9.25
C THR A 242 -5.95 -8.12 -8.45
N TYR A 243 -5.19 -9.15 -8.10
CA TYR A 243 -3.91 -8.99 -7.40
C TYR A 243 -2.88 -8.21 -8.23
N ASN A 244 -2.74 -8.53 -9.51
CA ASN A 244 -1.71 -7.94 -10.38
C ASN A 244 -1.86 -6.41 -10.51
N LYS A 245 -3.06 -5.88 -10.37
CA LYS A 245 -3.31 -4.42 -10.32
C LYS A 245 -2.66 -3.72 -9.12
N ARG A 246 -2.20 -4.48 -8.11
CA ARG A 246 -1.43 -3.92 -6.98
C ARG A 246 -0.11 -3.27 -7.43
N GLY A 247 0.46 -3.67 -8.56
CA GLY A 247 1.69 -3.07 -9.11
C GLY A 247 1.61 -1.55 -9.29
N THR A 248 0.40 -0.99 -9.42
CA THR A 248 0.20 0.48 -9.46
C THR A 248 0.62 1.17 -8.17
N MET A 249 0.53 0.51 -7.03
CA MET A 249 0.93 1.08 -5.73
C MET A 249 2.42 1.43 -5.68
N GLU A 250 3.26 0.64 -6.31
CA GLU A 250 4.71 0.92 -6.41
C GLU A 250 4.97 2.28 -7.07
N ASN A 251 4.14 2.66 -8.06
CA ASN A 251 4.23 3.96 -8.70
C ASN A 251 3.78 5.09 -7.75
N TYR A 252 2.75 4.87 -6.92
CA TYR A 252 2.31 5.85 -5.94
C TYR A 252 3.37 6.10 -4.87
N ILE A 253 3.97 5.03 -4.33
CA ILE A 253 5.09 5.13 -3.38
C ILE A 253 6.29 5.85 -4.03
N LYS A 254 6.64 5.47 -5.25
CA LYS A 254 7.74 6.12 -6.00
C LYS A 254 7.48 7.60 -6.23
N GLU A 255 6.26 7.99 -6.58
CA GLU A 255 5.88 9.39 -6.75
C GLU A 255 5.93 10.14 -5.41
N ALA A 256 5.43 9.56 -4.32
CA ALA A 256 5.49 10.14 -2.99
C ALA A 256 6.94 10.36 -2.51
N LYS A 257 7.85 9.43 -2.79
CA LYS A 257 9.28 9.57 -2.48
C LYS A 257 9.94 10.65 -3.33
N ASN A 258 9.80 10.58 -4.64
CA ASN A 258 10.58 11.41 -5.57
C ASN A 258 10.08 12.87 -5.64
N ASN A 259 8.79 13.09 -5.45
CA ASN A 259 8.18 14.40 -5.66
C ASN A 259 7.72 15.10 -4.38
N PHE A 260 7.52 14.35 -3.31
CA PHE A 260 7.03 14.86 -2.03
C PHE A 260 7.96 14.54 -0.86
N PHE A 261 9.10 13.88 -1.12
CA PHE A 261 10.12 13.58 -0.11
C PHE A 261 9.57 12.82 1.10
N PHE A 262 8.64 11.93 0.86
CA PHE A 262 7.97 11.10 1.87
C PHE A 262 8.95 10.34 2.78
N ASP A 263 10.07 9.91 2.24
CA ASP A 263 11.12 9.12 2.91
C ASP A 263 12.26 9.97 3.49
N LYS A 264 12.14 11.29 3.49
CA LYS A 264 13.14 12.17 4.13
C LYS A 264 12.91 12.22 5.64
N THR A 265 13.71 11.44 6.35
CA THR A 265 13.67 11.26 7.79
C THR A 265 15.01 11.72 8.39
N ASP A 266 15.29 13.02 8.33
CA ASP A 266 16.56 13.65 8.68
C ASP A 266 16.59 14.33 10.06
N SER A 267 15.49 14.24 10.83
CA SER A 267 15.45 14.68 12.22
C SER A 267 16.04 13.61 13.18
N PRO A 268 16.72 14.00 14.27
CA PRO A 268 17.11 13.07 15.32
C PRO A 268 15.89 12.43 16.04
N HIS A 269 14.74 13.12 16.05
CA HIS A 269 13.56 12.70 16.80
C HIS A 269 12.56 11.91 15.95
N PHE A 270 12.07 10.81 16.49
CA PHE A 270 11.17 9.90 15.79
C PHE A 270 9.83 10.57 15.41
N LEU A 271 9.20 11.27 16.34
CA LEU A 271 7.90 11.92 16.10
C LEU A 271 7.97 13.04 15.04
N GLU A 272 9.08 13.77 15.00
CA GLU A 272 9.28 14.78 13.96
C GLU A 272 9.37 14.16 12.57
N ASN A 273 10.08 13.03 12.44
CA ASN A 273 10.13 12.29 11.19
C ASN A 273 8.75 11.74 10.78
N GLU A 274 7.96 11.26 11.75
CA GLU A 274 6.58 10.81 11.47
C GLU A 274 5.69 11.98 11.01
N ALA A 275 5.80 13.15 11.64
CA ALA A 275 5.05 14.34 11.21
C ALA A 275 5.46 14.82 9.81
N ARG A 276 6.75 14.84 9.48
CA ARG A 276 7.25 15.17 8.15
C ARG A 276 6.71 14.23 7.09
N MET A 277 6.74 12.93 7.37
CA MET A 277 6.15 11.90 6.53
C MET A 277 4.67 12.18 6.28
N MET A 278 3.89 12.48 7.33
CA MET A 278 2.45 12.78 7.19
C MET A 278 2.18 14.05 6.39
N ILE A 279 2.95 15.10 6.58
CA ILE A 279 2.83 16.36 5.81
C ILE A 279 3.14 16.11 4.32
N SER A 280 4.17 15.33 4.02
CA SER A 280 4.51 14.94 2.65
C SER A 280 3.36 14.18 1.97
N LEU A 281 2.71 13.30 2.71
CA LEU A 281 1.58 12.50 2.22
C LEU A 281 0.30 13.33 2.07
N LEU A 282 0.07 14.32 2.94
CA LEU A 282 -0.99 15.31 2.74
C LEU A 282 -0.76 16.11 1.45
N ALA A 283 0.46 16.58 1.21
CA ALA A 283 0.81 17.29 -0.03
C ALA A 283 0.61 16.40 -1.27
N TYR A 284 0.99 15.12 -1.18
CA TYR A 284 0.72 14.13 -2.23
C TYR A 284 -0.78 14.02 -2.50
N ASN A 285 -1.61 13.86 -1.46
CA ASN A 285 -3.06 13.76 -1.60
C ASN A 285 -3.69 15.00 -2.24
N LEU A 286 -3.27 16.20 -1.85
CA LEU A 286 -3.79 17.43 -2.47
C LEU A 286 -3.57 17.45 -3.99
N VAL A 287 -2.39 17.03 -4.45
CA VAL A 287 -2.11 16.94 -5.90
C VAL A 287 -2.87 15.78 -6.54
N ASN A 288 -3.03 14.66 -5.83
CA ASN A 288 -3.82 13.54 -6.32
C ASN A 288 -5.30 13.91 -6.47
N PHE A 289 -5.87 14.67 -5.53
CA PHE A 289 -7.23 15.18 -5.64
C PHE A 289 -7.38 16.15 -6.82
N LEU A 290 -6.43 17.06 -7.02
CA LEU A 290 -6.41 17.91 -8.20
C LEU A 290 -6.46 17.08 -9.50
N ARG A 291 -5.64 16.03 -9.62
CA ARG A 291 -5.63 15.15 -10.78
C ARG A 291 -6.96 14.40 -10.97
N THR A 292 -7.44 13.78 -9.90
CA THR A 292 -8.58 12.84 -9.99
C THR A 292 -9.92 13.55 -10.07
N ILE A 293 -10.03 14.78 -9.58
CA ILE A 293 -11.26 15.58 -9.58
C ILE A 293 -11.32 16.56 -10.73
N CYS A 294 -10.22 17.30 -10.97
CA CYS A 294 -10.25 18.45 -11.89
C CYS A 294 -9.75 18.14 -13.30
N PHE A 295 -8.93 17.09 -13.49
CA PHE A 295 -8.36 16.80 -14.81
C PHE A 295 -9.27 15.88 -15.62
N ASP A 296 -9.27 16.05 -16.96
CA ASP A 296 -9.87 15.11 -17.88
C ASP A 296 -9.26 13.70 -17.75
N SER A 297 -10.02 12.69 -18.11
CA SER A 297 -9.61 11.27 -17.97
C SER A 297 -8.25 10.94 -18.58
N LYS A 298 -7.91 11.55 -19.72
CA LYS A 298 -6.62 11.40 -20.42
C LYS A 298 -5.41 11.96 -19.66
N TRP A 299 -5.65 12.86 -18.69
CA TRP A 299 -4.58 13.52 -17.93
C TRP A 299 -4.47 13.04 -16.48
N LYS A 300 -5.45 12.28 -15.98
CA LYS A 300 -5.48 11.79 -14.59
C LYS A 300 -4.26 10.93 -14.20
N GLY A 301 -3.64 10.26 -15.17
CA GLY A 301 -2.45 9.41 -14.94
C GLY A 301 -1.11 10.15 -14.98
N LEU A 302 -1.10 11.47 -15.20
CA LEU A 302 0.15 12.24 -15.27
C LEU A 302 0.84 12.29 -13.89
N GLN A 303 2.15 12.08 -13.89
CA GLN A 303 2.97 12.30 -12.69
C GLN A 303 3.16 13.80 -12.43
N VAL A 304 3.38 14.16 -11.15
CA VAL A 304 3.55 15.56 -10.71
C VAL A 304 4.64 16.30 -11.49
N ASN A 305 5.76 15.63 -11.79
CA ASN A 305 6.83 16.24 -12.57
C ASN A 305 6.37 16.65 -13.98
N THR A 306 5.52 15.84 -14.61
CA THR A 306 4.95 16.16 -15.93
C THR A 306 3.94 17.33 -15.83
N ILE A 307 3.17 17.38 -14.76
CA ILE A 307 2.22 18.48 -14.51
C ILE A 307 2.94 19.81 -14.31
N ARG A 308 4.08 19.80 -13.61
CA ARG A 308 4.90 21.01 -13.36
C ARG A 308 5.60 21.56 -14.59
N GLN A 309 5.78 20.75 -15.63
CA GLN A 309 6.46 21.14 -16.88
C GLN A 309 5.50 21.63 -17.97
N LYS A 310 4.20 21.43 -17.78
CA LYS A 310 3.13 21.88 -18.68
C LYS A 310 2.40 23.12 -18.15
#